data_56d03ea13f0d90108bed926de42de87d
#
_entry.id   56d03ea13f0d90108bed926de42de87d
#
_cell.length_a   1.000
_cell.length_b   1.000
_cell.length_c   1.000
_cell.angle_alpha   90.00
_cell.angle_beta   90.00
_cell.angle_gamma   90.00
#
_symmetry.space_group_name_H-M   'P 1'
#
loop_
_entity.id
_entity.type
_entity.pdbx_description
1 polymer ?
#
loop_
_entity_poly.entity_id
_entity_poly.type
_entity_poly.pdbx_seq_one_letter_code
_entity_poly.pdbx_strand_id
1 'polypeptide(L)'
;MKQKMALLFSLVALVLTACSSDPQWAEPEAHEKTVELNEQYAPLMVGTWHYEKIGERHRYFERLTFKDDGTFTGFRKWQCRELVTIDGKEQYTDWQNAGQPTGWGDEEGPMNGTFTGTWQLRYWNPEGEGSTKRNCLQLEAKYDEERKYMAYSYVATFDYADETTLRFQGYYAKDEDGWVNFQRGDAEASF
;
A
#
# COMPACT_ATOMS: atom_id res chain seq x y z
N MET A 1 -33.13 20.60 -2.01
CA MET A 1 -32.28 19.65 -1.28
C MET A 1 -32.35 18.20 -1.81
N LYS A 2 -33.44 17.75 -2.43
CA LYS A 2 -33.60 16.36 -2.95
C LYS A 2 -32.77 16.04 -4.22
N GLN A 3 -32.36 17.04 -5.02
CA GLN A 3 -31.59 16.83 -6.25
C GLN A 3 -30.09 16.57 -6.03
N LYS A 4 -29.51 17.03 -4.92
CA LYS A 4 -28.07 16.82 -4.63
C LYS A 4 -27.77 15.41 -4.11
N MET A 5 -28.72 14.75 -3.47
CA MET A 5 -28.59 13.37 -3.01
C MET A 5 -28.62 12.35 -4.16
N ALA A 6 -29.38 12.61 -5.22
CA ALA A 6 -29.45 11.71 -6.38
C ALA A 6 -28.14 11.68 -7.19
N LEU A 7 -27.38 12.79 -7.21
CA LEU A 7 -26.08 12.86 -7.91
C LEU A 7 -24.98 12.07 -7.17
N LEU A 8 -25.02 12.04 -5.84
CA LEU A 8 -24.04 11.26 -5.04
C LEU A 8 -24.23 9.75 -5.26
N PHE A 9 -25.48 9.29 -5.32
CA PHE A 9 -25.77 7.88 -5.59
C PHE A 9 -25.38 7.44 -7.01
N SER A 10 -25.47 8.34 -8.00
CA SER A 10 -25.08 8.03 -9.38
C SER A 10 -23.56 7.91 -9.54
N LEU A 11 -22.77 8.68 -8.77
CA LEU A 11 -21.31 8.59 -8.85
C LEU A 11 -20.76 7.31 -8.23
N VAL A 12 -21.33 6.88 -7.11
CA VAL A 12 -20.96 5.60 -6.46
C VAL A 12 -21.31 4.40 -7.36
N ALA A 13 -22.44 4.46 -8.07
CA ALA A 13 -22.85 3.39 -8.98
C ALA A 13 -21.92 3.26 -10.21
N LEU A 14 -21.31 4.35 -10.68
CA LEU A 14 -20.41 4.33 -11.85
C LEU A 14 -19.04 3.72 -11.56
N VAL A 15 -18.55 3.82 -10.33
CA VAL A 15 -17.28 3.18 -9.92
C VAL A 15 -17.44 1.66 -9.78
N LEU A 16 -18.65 1.17 -9.48
CA LEU A 16 -18.93 -0.26 -9.30
C LEU A 16 -19.02 -1.03 -10.62
N THR A 17 -19.22 -0.37 -11.77
CA THR A 17 -19.38 -1.07 -13.08
C THR A 17 -18.08 -1.38 -13.80
N ALA A 18 -16.94 -0.85 -13.36
CA ALA A 18 -15.64 -1.05 -14.02
C ALA A 18 -14.94 -2.38 -13.65
N CYS A 19 -15.42 -3.14 -12.66
CA CYS A 19 -14.81 -4.39 -12.19
C CYS A 19 -15.71 -5.63 -12.39
N SER A 20 -16.61 -5.65 -13.35
CA SER A 20 -17.66 -6.66 -13.50
C SER A 20 -17.22 -8.02 -14.08
N SER A 21 -15.92 -8.26 -14.28
CA SER A 21 -15.43 -9.54 -14.81
C SER A 21 -14.87 -10.50 -13.75
N ASP A 22 -14.80 -10.09 -12.48
CA ASP A 22 -14.31 -10.92 -11.39
C ASP A 22 -15.46 -11.76 -10.80
N PRO A 23 -15.43 -13.10 -10.88
CA PRO A 23 -16.48 -13.96 -10.35
C PRO A 23 -16.79 -13.74 -8.87
N GLN A 24 -15.80 -13.39 -8.06
CA GLN A 24 -15.99 -13.12 -6.63
C GLN A 24 -16.77 -11.84 -6.38
N TRP A 25 -16.67 -10.88 -7.28
CA TRP A 25 -17.42 -9.62 -7.22
C TRP A 25 -18.91 -9.79 -7.47
N ALA A 26 -19.27 -10.87 -8.17
CA ALA A 26 -20.66 -11.23 -8.42
C ALA A 26 -21.36 -11.92 -7.23
N GLU A 27 -20.62 -12.28 -6.18
CA GLU A 27 -21.18 -12.86 -4.97
C GLU A 27 -21.83 -11.78 -4.08
N PRO A 28 -23.16 -11.89 -3.80
CA PRO A 28 -23.88 -10.85 -3.05
C PRO A 28 -23.24 -10.54 -1.70
N GLU A 29 -22.80 -11.56 -0.96
CA GLU A 29 -22.17 -11.39 0.36
C GLU A 29 -20.84 -10.62 0.28
N ALA A 30 -20.00 -10.92 -0.71
CA ALA A 30 -18.73 -10.22 -0.88
C ALA A 30 -18.94 -8.76 -1.27
N HIS A 31 -19.97 -8.49 -2.06
CA HIS A 31 -20.34 -7.14 -2.44
C HIS A 31 -20.85 -6.34 -1.22
N GLU A 32 -21.80 -6.89 -0.45
CA GLU A 32 -22.36 -6.26 0.73
C GLU A 32 -21.26 -5.91 1.75
N LYS A 33 -20.41 -6.87 2.09
CA LYS A 33 -19.29 -6.65 3.00
C LYS A 33 -18.26 -5.65 2.47
N THR A 34 -18.06 -5.59 1.16
CA THR A 34 -17.18 -4.57 0.56
C THR A 34 -17.78 -3.18 0.70
N VAL A 35 -19.09 -3.03 0.54
CA VAL A 35 -19.77 -1.74 0.75
C VAL A 35 -19.64 -1.32 2.21
N GLU A 36 -19.97 -2.20 3.16
CA GLU A 36 -19.82 -1.93 4.60
C GLU A 36 -18.38 -1.54 4.96
N LEU A 37 -17.38 -2.25 4.45
CA LEU A 37 -15.97 -1.99 4.67
C LEU A 37 -15.58 -0.57 4.18
N ASN A 38 -16.05 -0.18 3.00
CA ASN A 38 -15.77 1.14 2.46
C ASN A 38 -16.54 2.25 3.19
N GLU A 39 -17.80 2.03 3.57
CA GLU A 39 -18.56 3.00 4.37
C GLU A 39 -17.88 3.25 5.73
N GLN A 40 -17.34 2.23 6.35
CA GLN A 40 -16.67 2.31 7.64
C GLN A 40 -15.29 2.94 7.56
N TYR A 41 -14.45 2.52 6.62
CA TYR A 41 -13.02 2.82 6.67
C TYR A 41 -12.51 3.77 5.57
N ALA A 42 -13.15 3.83 4.40
CA ALA A 42 -12.63 4.67 3.32
C ALA A 42 -12.52 6.17 3.73
N PRO A 43 -13.49 6.76 4.45
CA PRO A 43 -13.33 8.13 4.94
C PRO A 43 -12.17 8.32 5.92
N LEU A 44 -11.86 7.28 6.71
CA LEU A 44 -10.75 7.29 7.66
C LEU A 44 -9.40 7.13 6.98
N MET A 45 -9.35 6.42 5.85
CA MET A 45 -8.12 6.24 5.08
C MET A 45 -7.69 7.51 4.35
N VAL A 46 -8.63 8.36 3.93
CA VAL A 46 -8.30 9.61 3.22
C VAL A 46 -7.42 10.50 4.07
N GLY A 47 -6.27 10.91 3.51
CA GLY A 47 -5.28 11.72 4.18
C GLY A 47 -3.86 11.17 4.01
N THR A 48 -2.92 11.75 4.74
CA THR A 48 -1.51 11.40 4.67
C THR A 48 -1.11 10.53 5.87
N TRP A 49 -0.33 9.51 5.56
CA TRP A 49 0.14 8.49 6.49
C TRP A 49 1.62 8.22 6.27
N HIS A 50 2.35 7.97 7.34
CA HIS A 50 3.76 7.62 7.24
C HIS A 50 4.13 6.44 8.14
N TYR A 51 5.16 5.72 7.73
CA TYR A 51 5.77 4.63 8.47
C TYR A 51 7.28 4.73 8.36
N GLU A 52 7.98 4.59 9.48
CA GLU A 52 9.44 4.53 9.50
C GLU A 52 9.89 3.33 10.33
N LYS A 53 10.87 2.61 9.81
CA LYS A 53 11.56 1.54 10.52
C LYS A 53 13.06 1.69 10.36
N ILE A 54 13.77 1.79 11.48
CA ILE A 54 15.22 1.89 11.51
C ILE A 54 15.77 0.64 12.21
N GLY A 55 16.46 -0.17 11.42
CA GLY A 55 17.18 -1.33 11.89
C GLY A 55 18.68 -1.22 11.69
N GLU A 56 19.40 -2.23 12.13
CA GLU A 56 20.86 -2.25 12.06
C GLU A 56 21.37 -2.29 10.61
N ARG A 57 20.71 -3.05 9.73
CA ARG A 57 21.12 -3.26 8.33
C ARG A 57 20.21 -2.64 7.30
N HIS A 58 18.99 -2.28 7.68
CA HIS A 58 17.97 -1.69 6.83
C HIS A 58 17.32 -0.51 7.53
N ARG A 59 17.06 0.55 6.78
CA ARG A 59 16.21 1.66 7.20
C ARG A 59 15.23 1.99 6.09
N TYR A 60 13.98 2.17 6.49
CA TYR A 60 12.87 2.28 5.60
C TYR A 60 11.94 3.39 6.07
N PHE A 61 11.56 4.24 5.14
CA PHE A 61 10.54 5.24 5.33
C PHE A 61 9.56 5.19 4.17
N GLU A 62 8.28 5.32 4.47
CA GLU A 62 7.25 5.44 3.46
C GLU A 62 6.18 6.42 3.90
N ARG A 63 5.71 7.24 2.95
CA ARG A 63 4.60 8.15 3.11
C ARG A 63 3.59 7.90 2.01
N LEU A 64 2.31 7.74 2.39
CA LEU A 64 1.18 7.49 1.51
C LEU A 64 0.13 8.57 1.72
N THR A 65 -0.37 9.16 0.65
CA THR A 65 -1.49 10.11 0.70
C THR A 65 -2.64 9.56 -0.13
N PHE A 66 -3.67 9.07 0.55
CA PHE A 66 -4.88 8.53 -0.05
C PHE A 66 -5.90 9.65 -0.29
N LYS A 67 -6.56 9.61 -1.45
CA LYS A 67 -7.61 10.55 -1.85
C LYS A 67 -8.95 9.86 -1.94
N ASP A 68 -10.00 10.65 -1.84
CA ASP A 68 -11.39 10.19 -1.90
C ASP A 68 -11.84 9.70 -3.30
N ASP A 69 -11.07 10.02 -4.32
CA ASP A 69 -11.29 9.55 -5.70
C ASP A 69 -10.71 8.15 -5.98
N GLY A 70 -10.17 7.46 -4.96
CA GLY A 70 -9.55 6.14 -5.10
C GLY A 70 -8.11 6.20 -5.63
N THR A 71 -7.53 7.39 -5.78
CA THR A 71 -6.12 7.53 -6.12
C THR A 71 -5.26 7.74 -4.89
N PHE A 72 -3.96 7.48 -5.00
CA PHE A 72 -3.00 7.83 -3.96
C PHE A 72 -1.65 8.22 -4.56
N THR A 73 -0.91 8.98 -3.78
CA THR A 73 0.49 9.27 -4.03
C THR A 73 1.33 8.74 -2.88
N GLY A 74 2.55 8.35 -3.18
CA GLY A 74 3.46 7.88 -2.16
C GLY A 74 4.89 8.34 -2.41
N PHE A 75 5.68 8.28 -1.36
CA PHE A 75 7.12 8.47 -1.40
C PHE A 75 7.77 7.38 -0.55
N ARG A 76 8.82 6.77 -1.06
CA ARG A 76 9.58 5.73 -0.35
C ARG A 76 11.06 6.09 -0.34
N LYS A 77 11.69 5.86 0.81
CA LYS A 77 13.15 5.88 0.98
C LYS A 77 13.55 4.60 1.72
N TRP A 78 14.32 3.78 1.03
CA TRP A 78 14.81 2.52 1.58
C TRP A 78 16.30 2.43 1.36
N GLN A 79 17.05 2.19 2.44
CA GLN A 79 18.49 2.02 2.39
C GLN A 79 18.90 0.74 3.12
N CYS A 80 19.98 0.16 2.67
CA CYS A 80 20.59 -1.02 3.28
C CYS A 80 22.11 -0.82 3.40
N ARG A 81 22.70 -1.61 4.30
CA ARG A 81 24.15 -1.75 4.43
C ARG A 81 24.48 -3.20 4.77
N GLU A 82 25.69 -3.60 4.44
CA GLU A 82 26.18 -4.95 4.68
C GLU A 82 27.22 -4.97 5.80
N LEU A 83 27.25 -6.08 6.55
CA LEU A 83 28.33 -6.36 7.48
C LEU A 83 29.43 -7.08 6.67
N VAL A 84 30.62 -6.50 6.63
CA VAL A 84 31.76 -7.02 5.89
C VAL A 84 32.94 -7.20 6.83
N THR A 85 33.85 -8.10 6.49
CA THR A 85 35.10 -8.30 7.23
C THR A 85 36.24 -7.70 6.44
N ILE A 86 36.87 -6.65 6.97
CA ILE A 86 38.06 -6.01 6.39
C ILE A 86 39.19 -6.13 7.42
N ASP A 87 40.32 -6.68 7.01
CA ASP A 87 41.49 -6.90 7.85
C ASP A 87 41.17 -7.70 9.14
N GLY A 88 40.26 -8.68 9.03
CA GLY A 88 39.85 -9.53 10.15
C GLY A 88 38.90 -8.86 11.15
N LYS A 89 38.40 -7.67 10.85
CA LYS A 89 37.42 -6.95 11.68
C LYS A 89 36.09 -6.82 10.95
N GLU A 90 35.01 -7.11 11.67
CA GLU A 90 33.66 -6.87 11.16
C GLU A 90 33.34 -5.37 11.23
N GLN A 91 32.84 -4.84 10.13
CA GLN A 91 32.35 -3.44 10.04
C GLN A 91 31.22 -3.33 9.02
N TYR A 92 30.36 -2.34 9.19
CA TYR A 92 29.31 -2.06 8.22
C TYR A 92 29.83 -1.22 7.07
N THR A 93 29.33 -1.50 5.86
CA THR A 93 29.48 -0.61 4.71
C THR A 93 28.69 0.68 4.93
N ASP A 94 28.95 1.69 4.10
CA ASP A 94 28.09 2.87 4.04
C ASP A 94 26.67 2.49 3.63
N TRP A 95 25.69 3.32 4.04
CA TRP A 95 24.31 3.17 3.62
C TRP A 95 24.15 3.40 2.12
N GLN A 96 23.50 2.48 1.45
CA GLN A 96 23.21 2.53 0.02
C GLN A 96 21.70 2.44 -0.21
N ASN A 97 21.20 3.11 -1.25
CA ASN A 97 19.82 2.95 -1.66
C ASN A 97 19.55 1.50 -2.04
N ALA A 98 18.48 0.92 -1.51
CA ALA A 98 18.05 -0.41 -1.87
C ALA A 98 17.65 -0.44 -3.35
N GLY A 99 18.23 -1.36 -4.09
CA GLY A 99 17.83 -1.71 -5.45
C GLY A 99 16.68 -2.70 -5.47
N GLN A 100 16.13 -2.97 -6.64
CA GLN A 100 15.19 -4.08 -6.81
C GLN A 100 15.91 -5.42 -6.58
N PRO A 101 15.24 -6.41 -5.98
CA PRO A 101 15.75 -7.77 -5.97
C PRO A 101 15.97 -8.22 -7.42
N THR A 102 17.17 -8.70 -7.71
CA THR A 102 17.52 -9.31 -9.02
C THR A 102 16.55 -10.45 -9.32
N GLY A 103 15.85 -10.38 -10.45
CA GLY A 103 14.93 -11.44 -10.90
C GLY A 103 13.68 -10.96 -11.64
N TRP A 104 13.44 -9.68 -11.72
CA TRP A 104 12.28 -9.10 -12.42
C TRP A 104 12.71 -8.18 -13.55
N GLY A 105 13.37 -8.74 -14.57
CA GLY A 105 13.80 -8.00 -15.76
C GLY A 105 15.10 -7.22 -15.55
N ASP A 106 15.77 -6.94 -16.64
CA ASP A 106 17.14 -6.40 -16.72
C ASP A 106 17.27 -4.90 -16.37
N GLU A 107 16.26 -4.29 -15.74
CA GLU A 107 16.25 -2.86 -15.43
C GLU A 107 16.25 -2.65 -13.93
N GLU A 108 17.40 -2.38 -13.36
CA GLU A 108 17.59 -2.02 -11.96
C GLU A 108 17.12 -0.57 -11.72
N GLY A 109 15.89 -0.39 -11.30
CA GLY A 109 15.42 0.90 -10.79
C GLY A 109 15.55 1.00 -9.27
N PRO A 110 15.89 2.16 -8.73
CA PRO A 110 15.88 2.34 -7.28
C PRO A 110 14.47 2.18 -6.73
N MET A 111 14.33 1.43 -5.65
CA MET A 111 13.06 1.29 -4.93
C MET A 111 12.71 2.54 -4.11
N ASN A 112 13.30 3.67 -4.45
CA ASN A 112 13.16 4.95 -3.79
C ASN A 112 12.52 5.96 -4.74
N GLY A 113 11.79 6.91 -4.18
CA GLY A 113 11.20 8.01 -4.92
C GLY A 113 9.69 8.10 -4.78
N THR A 114 9.10 8.99 -5.55
CA THR A 114 7.67 9.25 -5.58
C THR A 114 6.96 8.30 -6.55
N PHE A 115 5.77 7.87 -6.19
CA PHE A 115 4.90 7.02 -7.01
C PHE A 115 3.44 7.45 -6.89
N THR A 116 2.64 7.05 -7.88
CA THR A 116 1.21 7.34 -7.93
C THR A 116 0.43 6.10 -8.35
N GLY A 117 -0.78 5.99 -7.88
CA GLY A 117 -1.60 4.83 -8.20
C GLY A 117 -3.03 4.91 -7.70
N THR A 118 -3.65 3.74 -7.64
CA THR A 118 -5.02 3.56 -7.18
C THR A 118 -5.07 2.65 -5.97
N TRP A 119 -6.08 2.85 -5.14
CA TRP A 119 -6.37 2.04 -3.97
C TRP A 119 -7.84 1.72 -3.87
N GLN A 120 -8.14 0.56 -3.26
CA GLN A 120 -9.50 0.20 -2.89
C GLN A 120 -9.53 -0.77 -1.72
N LEU A 121 -10.58 -0.69 -0.91
CA LEU A 121 -10.89 -1.69 0.11
C LEU A 121 -11.87 -2.71 -0.46
N ARG A 122 -11.61 -3.99 -0.21
CA ARG A 122 -12.44 -5.11 -0.71
C ARG A 122 -12.52 -6.22 0.34
N TYR A 123 -13.71 -6.81 0.46
CA TYR A 123 -13.82 -8.11 1.11
C TYR A 123 -13.61 -9.19 0.05
N TRP A 124 -12.43 -9.79 0.07
CA TRP A 124 -11.98 -10.64 -1.02
C TRP A 124 -11.13 -11.83 -0.54
N ASN A 125 -11.00 -12.79 -1.45
CA ASN A 125 -10.02 -13.87 -1.38
C ASN A 125 -8.94 -13.66 -2.47
N PRO A 126 -7.81 -13.02 -2.17
CA PRO A 126 -6.76 -12.74 -3.16
C PRO A 126 -5.98 -13.98 -3.59
N GLU A 127 -6.10 -15.09 -2.85
CA GLU A 127 -5.36 -16.33 -3.10
C GLU A 127 -6.17 -17.33 -3.96
N GLY A 128 -7.40 -16.99 -4.33
CA GLY A 128 -8.25 -17.82 -5.19
C GLY A 128 -9.11 -18.84 -4.44
N GLU A 129 -9.65 -19.82 -5.16
CA GLU A 129 -10.54 -20.83 -4.59
C GLU A 129 -9.90 -21.62 -3.45
N GLY A 130 -10.63 -21.79 -2.36
CA GLY A 130 -10.23 -22.60 -1.20
C GLY A 130 -9.60 -21.82 -0.05
N SER A 131 -9.29 -20.54 -0.20
CA SER A 131 -8.86 -19.71 0.92
C SER A 131 -10.00 -18.85 1.49
N THR A 132 -9.77 -18.27 2.65
CA THR A 132 -10.81 -17.49 3.34
C THR A 132 -10.85 -16.06 2.83
N LYS A 133 -12.06 -15.56 2.50
CA LYS A 133 -12.27 -14.14 2.23
C LYS A 133 -11.94 -13.32 3.48
N ARG A 134 -11.35 -12.17 3.27
CA ARG A 134 -10.95 -11.23 4.33
C ARG A 134 -10.99 -9.79 3.85
N ASN A 135 -10.92 -8.86 4.80
CA ASN A 135 -10.74 -7.45 4.47
C ASN A 135 -9.38 -7.25 3.82
N CYS A 136 -9.38 -6.60 2.68
CA CYS A 136 -8.19 -6.39 1.87
C CYS A 136 -8.05 -4.92 1.48
N LEU A 137 -6.81 -4.43 1.50
CA LEU A 137 -6.39 -3.20 0.85
C LEU A 137 -5.65 -3.58 -0.44
N GLN A 138 -6.23 -3.26 -1.58
CA GLN A 138 -5.56 -3.39 -2.88
C GLN A 138 -4.84 -2.09 -3.21
N LEU A 139 -3.57 -2.20 -3.58
CA LEU A 139 -2.72 -1.10 -3.98
C LEU A 139 -2.09 -1.41 -5.33
N GLU A 140 -2.24 -0.49 -6.28
CA GLU A 140 -1.57 -0.52 -7.57
C GLU A 140 -0.96 0.85 -7.85
N ALA A 141 0.36 0.91 -7.92
CA ALA A 141 1.07 2.18 -8.15
C ALA A 141 2.36 1.95 -8.93
N LYS A 142 2.72 2.95 -9.71
CA LYS A 142 3.98 3.01 -10.46
C LYS A 142 4.81 4.20 -9.96
N TYR A 143 6.14 4.07 -10.07
CA TYR A 143 7.02 5.20 -9.81
C TYR A 143 6.71 6.28 -10.86
N ASP A 144 7.43 6.48 -11.84
CA ASP A 144 7.14 7.40 -12.94
C ASP A 144 6.97 6.64 -14.27
N GLU A 145 6.53 7.33 -15.31
CA GLU A 145 6.31 6.70 -16.62
C GLU A 145 7.62 6.17 -17.25
N GLU A 146 8.75 6.78 -16.94
CA GLU A 146 10.06 6.40 -17.49
C GLU A 146 10.58 5.12 -16.85
N ARG A 147 10.34 4.94 -15.56
CA ARG A 147 10.89 3.79 -14.82
C ARG A 147 10.16 2.48 -15.04
N LYS A 148 8.91 2.48 -15.49
CA LYS A 148 8.07 1.29 -15.71
C LYS A 148 7.91 0.33 -14.49
N TYR A 149 8.48 0.67 -13.33
CA TYR A 149 8.43 -0.17 -12.14
C TYR A 149 7.15 0.01 -11.35
N MET A 150 6.63 -1.11 -10.89
CA MET A 150 5.54 -1.11 -9.93
C MET A 150 6.08 -0.78 -8.55
N ALA A 151 5.58 0.31 -7.95
CA ALA A 151 5.81 0.60 -6.54
C ALA A 151 4.96 -0.31 -5.65
N TYR A 152 3.74 -0.58 -6.10
CA TYR A 152 2.81 -1.54 -5.52
C TYR A 152 2.05 -2.28 -6.62
N SER A 153 1.88 -3.57 -6.45
CA SER A 153 0.97 -4.41 -7.23
C SER A 153 0.58 -5.59 -6.35
N TYR A 154 -0.18 -5.35 -5.30
CA TYR A 154 -0.58 -6.42 -4.39
C TYR A 154 -1.87 -6.11 -3.62
N VAL A 155 -2.43 -7.16 -3.04
CA VAL A 155 -3.57 -7.12 -2.16
C VAL A 155 -3.13 -7.51 -0.76
N ALA A 156 -3.10 -6.54 0.15
CA ALA A 156 -2.74 -6.76 1.55
C ALA A 156 -3.97 -7.13 2.38
N THR A 157 -3.80 -7.94 3.41
CA THR A 157 -4.80 -8.05 4.47
C THR A 157 -4.90 -6.70 5.17
N PHE A 158 -6.11 -6.15 5.22
CA PHE A 158 -6.41 -4.90 5.92
C PHE A 158 -6.98 -5.22 7.30
N ASP A 159 -6.49 -4.54 8.32
CA ASP A 159 -6.97 -4.69 9.70
C ASP A 159 -7.95 -3.56 10.04
N TYR A 160 -7.44 -2.33 10.15
CA TYR A 160 -8.26 -1.17 10.44
C TYR A 160 -7.59 0.15 10.01
N ALA A 161 -8.41 1.20 10.00
CA ALA A 161 -7.96 2.59 10.04
C ALA A 161 -8.76 3.35 11.09
N ASP A 162 -8.10 4.25 11.82
CA ASP A 162 -8.72 5.18 12.75
C ASP A 162 -8.17 6.61 12.55
N GLU A 163 -8.39 7.51 13.49
CA GLU A 163 -7.92 8.89 13.40
C GLU A 163 -6.38 9.01 13.44
N THR A 164 -5.68 8.01 13.92
CA THR A 164 -4.23 8.04 14.19
C THR A 164 -3.43 6.98 13.47
N THR A 165 -4.04 5.83 13.19
CA THR A 165 -3.34 4.63 12.72
C THR A 165 -4.04 4.02 11.53
N LEU A 166 -3.25 3.62 10.52
CA LEU A 166 -3.65 2.77 9.42
C LEU A 166 -2.84 1.47 9.49
N ARG A 167 -3.52 0.32 9.63
CA ARG A 167 -2.88 -0.98 9.81
C ARG A 167 -3.25 -1.97 8.71
N PHE A 168 -2.24 -2.49 8.05
CA PHE A 168 -2.38 -3.56 7.05
C PHE A 168 -1.13 -4.43 7.01
N GLN A 169 -1.21 -5.57 6.34
CA GLN A 169 -0.08 -6.48 6.20
C GLN A 169 1.01 -5.89 5.30
N GLY A 170 2.22 -5.78 5.81
CA GLY A 170 3.33 -5.14 5.12
C GLY A 170 3.91 -6.01 4.00
N TYR A 171 4.30 -5.37 2.90
CA TYR A 171 4.97 -6.04 1.78
C TYR A 171 6.50 -5.87 1.86
N TYR A 172 7.00 -4.64 1.85
CA TYR A 172 8.44 -4.36 1.84
C TYR A 172 9.05 -4.29 3.24
N ALA A 173 8.46 -3.47 4.09
CA ALA A 173 8.86 -3.37 5.49
C ALA A 173 7.64 -3.69 6.37
N LYS A 174 7.89 -4.33 7.49
CA LYS A 174 6.86 -4.77 8.42
C LYS A 174 7.48 -4.98 9.79
N ASP A 175 6.65 -4.93 10.81
CA ASP A 175 7.01 -5.29 12.16
C ASP A 175 7.17 -6.82 12.32
N GLU A 176 7.57 -7.30 13.49
CA GLU A 176 7.83 -8.72 13.72
C GLU A 176 6.58 -9.59 13.53
N ASP A 177 5.40 -9.02 13.77
CA ASP A 177 4.10 -9.67 13.59
C ASP A 177 3.61 -9.69 12.12
N GLY A 178 4.38 -9.11 11.19
CA GLY A 178 4.04 -9.05 9.76
C GLY A 178 3.19 -7.86 9.34
N TRP A 179 2.78 -7.01 10.30
CA TRP A 179 1.95 -5.85 10.07
C TRP A 179 2.76 -4.56 9.93
N VAL A 180 2.13 -3.55 9.36
CA VAL A 180 2.65 -2.18 9.29
C VAL A 180 1.63 -1.26 9.94
N ASN A 181 2.10 -0.41 10.84
CA ASN A 181 1.29 0.57 11.55
C ASN A 181 1.70 1.98 11.08
N PHE A 182 1.06 2.44 10.02
CA PHE A 182 1.24 3.81 9.56
C PHE A 182 0.61 4.79 10.54
N GLN A 183 1.30 5.88 10.81
CA GLN A 183 0.81 6.97 11.65
C GLN A 183 0.23 8.07 10.77
N ARG A 184 -0.88 8.67 11.19
CA ARG A 184 -1.48 9.79 10.48
C ARG A 184 -0.60 11.03 10.56
N GLY A 185 -0.46 11.73 9.46
CA GLY A 185 0.25 12.99 9.35
C GLY A 185 1.35 12.97 8.30
N ASP A 186 1.79 14.16 7.94
CA ASP A 186 2.93 14.35 7.05
C ASP A 186 4.23 14.25 7.86
N ALA A 187 5.19 13.51 7.33
CA ALA A 187 6.52 13.36 7.90
C ALA A 187 7.54 13.16 6.79
N GLU A 188 8.79 13.39 7.13
CA GLU A 188 9.93 13.08 6.28
C GLU A 188 10.82 12.03 6.94
N ALA A 189 11.58 11.30 6.12
CA ALA A 189 12.53 10.32 6.62
C ALA A 189 13.54 10.98 7.57
N SER A 190 13.76 10.37 8.73
CA SER A 190 14.73 10.87 9.71
C SER A 190 16.20 10.58 9.34
N PHE A 191 16.45 9.98 8.17
CA PHE A 191 17.75 9.55 7.69
C PHE A 191 18.04 9.96 6.24
#